data_3af8bc9dca4d86ac7a97f3ce2f6a0dea
#
_entry.id   3af8bc9dca4d86ac7a97f3ce2f6a0dea
#
_cell.length_a   1.000
_cell.length_b   1.000
_cell.length_c   1.000
_cell.angle_alpha   90.00
_cell.angle_beta   90.00
_cell.angle_gamma   90.00
#
_symmetry.space_group_name_H-M   'P 1'
#
loop_
_entity.id
_entity.type
_entity.pdbx_description
1 polymer ?
#
loop_
_entity_poly.entity_id
_entity_poly.type
_entity_poly.pdbx_seq_one_letter_code
_entity_poly.pdbx_strand_id
1 'polypeptide(L)'
;MKNLRNEKKERNNLLSIGELSKFTGAGVQSIRYYERLKLLEPAYIDPDTNYRYYSFEQGYLVEIIRICIELDIPLKDLTRFVSDDEAVDYLSLLNYGEEIMQDKMAALEKGLRFIQGMKEEIAMLDRYELGQYYTREISQRCYYVIPSKKIAKDKEAVGIVKASPHLYCPENYFPEFLFSRFLEYGVLYEYTKEGVQPFLFTELPPNISPKITSKLKNIMIIPAGTYHCIQNEKSQIEQAGEIFSEYLHGSESFLAIENSIFTGSFKLNKPVNELKVIVN
;
A
#
# COMPACT_ATOMS: atom_id res chain seq x y z
N MET A 1 36.46 47.35 28.75
CA MET A 1 35.36 47.28 29.75
C MET A 1 33.97 47.68 29.24
N LYS A 2 33.85 48.50 28.17
CA LYS A 2 32.51 48.88 27.62
C LYS A 2 31.85 47.72 26.84
N ASN A 3 32.60 46.87 26.10
CA ASN A 3 32.04 45.77 25.35
C ASN A 3 31.44 44.67 26.24
N LEU A 4 32.08 44.29 27.31
CA LEU A 4 31.59 43.28 28.27
C LEU A 4 30.27 43.68 28.99
N ARG A 5 30.01 45.00 29.14
CA ARG A 5 28.74 45.47 29.72
C ARG A 5 27.58 45.44 28.72
N ASN A 6 27.86 45.65 27.45
CA ASN A 6 26.82 45.55 26.41
C ASN A 6 26.46 44.11 26.12
N GLU A 7 27.40 43.19 26.03
CA GLU A 7 27.19 41.77 25.82
C GLU A 7 26.38 41.13 27.00
N LYS A 8 26.66 41.54 28.24
CA LYS A 8 25.84 41.09 29.38
C LYS A 8 24.41 41.64 29.34
N LYS A 9 24.16 42.80 28.74
CA LYS A 9 22.83 43.43 28.67
C LYS A 9 21.98 42.79 27.56
N GLU A 10 22.60 42.42 26.47
CA GLU A 10 21.95 41.65 25.37
C GLU A 10 21.57 40.25 25.84
N ARG A 11 22.41 39.59 26.63
CA ARG A 11 22.16 38.25 27.19
C ARG A 11 20.97 38.19 28.16
N ASN A 12 20.63 39.29 28.84
CA ASN A 12 19.55 39.35 29.83
C ASN A 12 18.14 39.18 29.22
N ASN A 13 18.01 39.29 27.87
CA ASN A 13 16.75 39.13 27.17
C ASN A 13 16.67 37.80 26.36
N LEU A 14 17.68 36.93 26.49
CA LEU A 14 17.71 35.66 25.79
C LEU A 14 17.31 34.50 26.71
N LEU A 15 16.67 33.50 26.14
CA LEU A 15 16.27 32.26 26.81
C LEU A 15 17.38 31.23 26.72
N SER A 16 17.70 30.57 27.78
CA SER A 16 18.45 29.30 27.71
C SER A 16 17.64 28.22 27.03
N ILE A 17 18.30 27.14 26.54
CA ILE A 17 17.59 26.01 25.95
C ILE A 17 16.54 25.41 26.89
N GLY A 18 16.80 25.40 28.19
CA GLY A 18 15.84 24.94 29.20
C GLY A 18 14.64 25.88 29.37
N GLU A 19 14.84 27.19 29.27
CA GLU A 19 13.77 28.19 29.31
C GLU A 19 12.95 28.17 28.03
N LEU A 20 13.59 28.06 26.85
CA LEU A 20 12.90 27.88 25.58
C LEU A 20 12.07 26.58 25.58
N SER A 21 12.62 25.51 26.12
CA SER A 21 11.89 24.25 26.29
C SER A 21 10.64 24.41 27.15
N LYS A 22 10.74 25.11 28.26
CA LYS A 22 9.58 25.39 29.14
C LYS A 22 8.55 26.31 28.46
N PHE A 23 9.04 27.32 27.75
CA PHE A 23 8.20 28.29 27.07
C PHE A 23 7.38 27.66 25.93
N THR A 24 8.01 26.82 25.10
CA THR A 24 7.37 26.23 23.93
C THR A 24 6.76 24.83 24.19
N GLY A 25 7.08 24.21 25.33
CA GLY A 25 6.71 22.84 25.61
C GLY A 25 7.48 21.79 24.76
N ALA A 26 8.39 22.24 23.90
CA ALA A 26 9.25 21.33 23.13
C ALA A 26 10.38 20.78 24.02
N GLY A 27 10.63 19.48 23.96
CA GLY A 27 11.74 18.87 24.72
C GLY A 27 13.10 19.42 24.29
N VAL A 28 14.06 19.54 25.24
CA VAL A 28 15.44 19.99 24.96
C VAL A 28 16.08 19.18 23.82
N GLN A 29 15.82 17.88 23.73
CA GLN A 29 16.32 17.02 22.63
C GLN A 29 15.73 17.39 21.28
N SER A 30 14.45 17.76 21.24
CA SER A 30 13.78 18.25 20.03
C SER A 30 14.39 19.57 19.56
N ILE A 31 14.63 20.51 20.48
CA ILE A 31 15.27 21.80 20.17
C ILE A 31 16.67 21.55 19.56
N ARG A 32 17.47 20.66 20.15
CA ARG A 32 18.77 20.27 19.59
C ARG A 32 18.65 19.56 18.23
N TYR A 33 17.57 18.87 18.00
CA TYR A 33 17.29 18.26 16.69
C TYR A 33 16.99 19.33 15.63
N TYR A 34 16.21 20.34 15.98
CA TYR A 34 15.91 21.47 15.09
C TYR A 34 17.17 22.27 14.72
N GLU A 35 18.10 22.44 15.67
CA GLU A 35 19.43 23.01 15.38
C GLU A 35 20.21 22.18 14.37
N ARG A 36 20.26 20.85 14.53
CA ARG A 36 20.95 19.96 13.58
C ARG A 36 20.36 20.02 12.17
N LEU A 37 19.05 20.23 12.07
CA LEU A 37 18.37 20.45 10.80
C LEU A 37 18.55 21.86 10.24
N LYS A 38 19.24 22.75 10.96
CA LYS A 38 19.39 24.18 10.63
C LYS A 38 18.07 24.92 10.50
N LEU A 39 17.04 24.46 11.19
CA LEU A 39 15.74 25.11 11.27
C LEU A 39 15.69 26.14 12.41
N LEU A 40 16.52 25.99 13.42
CA LEU A 40 16.62 26.88 14.57
C LEU A 40 18.09 27.07 14.89
N GLU A 41 18.62 28.27 14.67
CA GLU A 41 19.99 28.61 15.03
C GLU A 41 19.98 29.43 16.32
N PRO A 42 20.88 29.18 17.31
CA PRO A 42 20.94 29.97 18.54
C PRO A 42 21.21 31.43 18.22
N ALA A 43 20.47 32.34 18.84
CA ALA A 43 20.71 33.78 18.72
C ALA A 43 22.06 34.19 19.29
N TYR A 44 22.56 33.44 20.29
CA TYR A 44 23.87 33.66 20.90
C TYR A 44 24.46 32.35 21.42
N ILE A 45 25.75 32.15 21.17
CA ILE A 45 26.52 31.04 21.78
C ILE A 45 27.60 31.68 22.64
N ASP A 46 27.61 31.34 23.91
CA ASP A 46 28.60 31.85 24.86
C ASP A 46 29.99 31.28 24.51
N PRO A 47 30.98 32.10 24.17
CA PRO A 47 32.28 31.63 23.68
C PRO A 47 33.09 30.91 24.77
N ASP A 48 32.84 31.18 26.06
CA ASP A 48 33.59 30.58 27.16
C ASP A 48 33.02 29.22 27.57
N THR A 49 31.67 29.09 27.52
CA THR A 49 30.95 27.91 28.02
C THR A 49 30.32 27.08 26.93
N ASN A 50 30.29 27.54 25.69
CA ASN A 50 29.52 26.96 24.57
C ASN A 50 28.03 26.82 24.87
N TYR A 51 27.49 27.62 25.81
CA TYR A 51 26.09 27.57 26.15
C TYR A 51 25.26 28.34 25.12
N ARG A 52 24.11 27.78 24.72
CA ARG A 52 23.24 28.28 23.66
C ARG A 52 22.10 29.09 24.25
N TYR A 53 21.83 30.23 23.66
CA TYR A 53 20.76 31.13 24.02
C TYR A 53 19.93 31.50 22.80
N TYR A 54 18.65 31.67 23.00
CA TYR A 54 17.65 31.90 21.96
C TYR A 54 16.86 33.15 22.26
N SER A 55 16.37 33.84 21.23
CA SER A 55 15.47 34.96 21.43
C SER A 55 14.06 34.47 21.76
N PHE A 56 13.25 35.36 22.32
CA PHE A 56 11.84 35.04 22.60
C PHE A 56 11.06 34.77 21.31
N GLU A 57 11.37 35.50 20.24
CA GLU A 57 10.77 35.38 18.93
C GLU A 57 11.04 34.00 18.30
N GLN A 58 12.18 33.40 18.58
CA GLN A 58 12.49 32.03 18.13
C GLN A 58 11.57 30.98 18.75
N GLY A 59 10.87 31.31 19.81
CA GLY A 59 9.78 30.47 20.34
C GLY A 59 8.66 30.26 19.32
N TYR A 60 8.32 31.29 18.54
CA TYR A 60 7.31 31.16 17.48
C TYR A 60 7.75 30.19 16.37
N LEU A 61 9.04 30.19 16.02
CA LEU A 61 9.57 29.24 15.05
C LEU A 61 9.44 27.79 15.56
N VAL A 62 9.66 27.55 16.85
CA VAL A 62 9.44 26.23 17.47
C VAL A 62 7.98 25.84 17.39
N GLU A 63 7.02 26.76 17.57
CA GLU A 63 5.60 26.49 17.41
C GLU A 63 5.27 26.09 15.95
N ILE A 64 5.85 26.78 14.96
CA ILE A 64 5.67 26.44 13.55
C ILE A 64 6.19 25.04 13.25
N ILE A 65 7.37 24.69 13.76
CA ILE A 65 7.94 23.35 13.61
C ILE A 65 7.00 22.29 14.21
N ARG A 66 6.39 22.59 15.36
CA ARG A 66 5.41 21.69 15.99
C ARG A 66 4.16 21.52 15.13
N ILE A 67 3.63 22.59 14.56
CA ILE A 67 2.50 22.53 13.61
C ILE A 67 2.87 21.62 12.41
N CYS A 68 4.07 21.77 11.86
CA CYS A 68 4.52 20.89 10.78
C CYS A 68 4.52 19.42 11.21
N ILE A 69 4.99 19.11 12.42
CA ILE A 69 5.02 17.74 12.94
C ILE A 69 3.60 17.20 13.13
N GLU A 70 2.69 17.98 13.69
CA GLU A 70 1.29 17.59 13.92
C GLU A 70 0.53 17.35 12.61
N LEU A 71 0.84 18.14 11.57
CA LEU A 71 0.27 18.01 10.23
C LEU A 71 1.06 17.03 9.34
N ASP A 72 2.07 16.32 9.90
CA ASP A 72 2.96 15.43 9.14
C ASP A 72 3.63 16.11 7.92
N ILE A 73 3.84 17.42 7.99
CA ILE A 73 4.61 18.16 6.99
C ILE A 73 6.09 17.83 7.22
N PRO A 74 6.81 17.33 6.19
CA PRO A 74 8.23 17.05 6.34
C PRO A 74 9.01 18.32 6.70
N LEU A 75 9.78 18.30 7.79
CA LEU A 75 10.49 19.49 8.29
C LEU A 75 11.46 20.09 7.24
N LYS A 76 12.00 19.26 6.35
CA LYS A 76 12.82 19.72 5.20
C LYS A 76 12.05 20.65 4.25
N ASP A 77 10.73 20.55 4.19
CA ASP A 77 9.89 21.35 3.31
C ASP A 77 9.51 22.70 3.94
N LEU A 78 9.72 22.89 5.25
CA LEU A 78 9.40 24.12 5.96
C LEU A 78 10.15 25.33 5.35
N THR A 79 11.40 25.13 4.91
CA THR A 79 12.21 26.20 4.28
C THR A 79 11.58 26.77 3.02
N ARG A 80 10.66 26.08 2.38
CA ARG A 80 9.93 26.58 1.19
C ARG A 80 8.92 27.67 1.53
N PHE A 81 8.55 27.79 2.79
CA PHE A 81 7.54 28.71 3.30
C PHE A 81 8.16 29.84 4.14
N VAL A 82 9.49 29.87 4.23
CA VAL A 82 10.25 30.93 4.93
C VAL A 82 10.95 31.76 3.88
N SER A 83 10.71 33.07 3.90
CA SER A 83 11.38 34.05 3.01
C SER A 83 12.75 34.45 3.55
N ASP A 84 13.55 35.14 2.72
CA ASP A 84 14.89 35.61 3.07
C ASP A 84 14.90 36.61 4.21
N ASP A 85 13.79 37.30 4.49
CA ASP A 85 13.58 38.21 5.61
C ASP A 85 12.99 37.53 6.85
N GLU A 86 13.07 36.19 6.92
CA GLU A 86 12.57 35.36 8.02
C GLU A 86 11.04 35.41 8.22
N ALA A 87 10.28 35.91 7.24
CA ALA A 87 8.83 35.85 7.30
C ALA A 87 8.33 34.47 6.87
N VAL A 88 7.30 33.97 7.56
CA VAL A 88 6.69 32.67 7.25
C VAL A 88 5.37 32.86 6.55
N ASP A 89 5.21 32.31 5.36
CA ASP A 89 3.93 32.23 4.68
C ASP A 89 3.06 31.11 5.29
N TYR A 90 2.38 31.48 6.37
CA TYR A 90 1.52 30.55 7.11
C TYR A 90 0.38 30.00 6.27
N LEU A 91 -0.21 30.79 5.40
CA LEU A 91 -1.36 30.35 4.61
C LEU A 91 -0.94 29.26 3.62
N SER A 92 0.15 29.48 2.92
CA SER A 92 0.71 28.46 2.02
C SER A 92 1.17 27.20 2.75
N LEU A 93 1.75 27.35 3.96
CA LEU A 93 2.13 26.21 4.81
C LEU A 93 0.91 25.38 5.23
N LEU A 94 -0.17 26.04 5.67
CA LEU A 94 -1.40 25.36 6.09
C LEU A 94 -2.12 24.70 4.92
N ASN A 95 -2.17 25.35 3.75
CA ASN A 95 -2.73 24.75 2.53
C ASN A 95 -1.97 23.49 2.13
N TYR A 96 -0.64 23.53 2.21
CA TYR A 96 0.19 22.34 1.94
C TYR A 96 -0.07 21.22 2.96
N GLY A 97 -0.23 21.56 4.24
CA GLY A 97 -0.64 20.61 5.28
C GLY A 97 -2.02 19.99 4.99
N GLU A 98 -2.97 20.80 4.53
CA GLU A 98 -4.31 20.32 4.13
C GLU A 98 -4.24 19.32 2.99
N GLU A 99 -3.44 19.57 1.94
CA GLU A 99 -3.22 18.64 0.83
C GLU A 99 -2.67 17.29 1.33
N ILE A 100 -1.65 17.31 2.20
CA ILE A 100 -1.08 16.10 2.80
C ILE A 100 -2.14 15.31 3.57
N MET A 101 -2.99 16.00 4.36
CA MET A 101 -4.03 15.34 5.14
C MET A 101 -5.14 14.75 4.25
N GLN A 102 -5.52 15.44 3.18
CA GLN A 102 -6.50 14.93 2.21
C GLN A 102 -5.98 13.67 1.50
N ASP A 103 -4.71 13.65 1.09
CA ASP A 103 -4.08 12.47 0.50
C ASP A 103 -4.07 11.28 1.46
N LYS A 104 -3.75 11.52 2.74
CA LYS A 104 -3.79 10.49 3.77
C LYS A 104 -5.20 9.97 4.03
N MET A 105 -6.18 10.85 4.09
CA MET A 105 -7.58 10.44 4.23
C MET A 105 -8.02 9.54 3.08
N ALA A 106 -7.71 9.92 1.84
CA ALA A 106 -8.03 9.12 0.67
C ALA A 106 -7.36 7.73 0.71
N ALA A 107 -6.09 7.68 1.15
CA ALA A 107 -5.36 6.41 1.31
C ALA A 107 -5.96 5.53 2.41
N LEU A 108 -6.34 6.11 3.56
CA LEU A 108 -6.98 5.39 4.66
C LEU A 108 -8.37 4.86 4.27
N GLU A 109 -9.19 5.68 3.59
CA GLU A 109 -10.50 5.24 3.09
C GLU A 109 -10.39 4.09 2.09
N LYS A 110 -9.39 4.14 1.19
CA LYS A 110 -9.09 3.05 0.27
C LYS A 110 -8.71 1.78 1.03
N GLY A 111 -7.87 1.89 2.07
CA GLY A 111 -7.50 0.78 2.94
C GLY A 111 -8.70 0.17 3.67
N LEU A 112 -9.60 1.00 4.19
CA LEU A 112 -10.82 0.53 4.86
C LEU A 112 -11.76 -0.20 3.89
N ARG A 113 -12.00 0.33 2.69
CA ARG A 113 -12.80 -0.35 1.66
C ARG A 113 -12.21 -1.71 1.29
N PHE A 114 -10.89 -1.78 1.16
CA PHE A 114 -10.19 -3.04 0.90
C PHE A 114 -10.42 -4.06 2.02
N ILE A 115 -10.22 -3.68 3.29
CA ILE A 115 -10.44 -4.56 4.46
C ILE A 115 -11.90 -5.03 4.49
N GLN A 116 -12.84 -4.13 4.22
CA GLN A 116 -14.26 -4.47 4.19
C GLN A 116 -14.57 -5.50 3.10
N GLY A 117 -14.07 -5.30 1.88
CA GLY A 117 -14.24 -6.26 0.78
C GLY A 117 -13.66 -7.64 1.12
N MET A 118 -12.47 -7.70 1.74
CA MET A 118 -11.88 -8.95 2.20
C MET A 118 -12.74 -9.65 3.26
N LYS A 119 -13.28 -8.91 4.21
CA LYS A 119 -14.17 -9.48 5.24
C LYS A 119 -15.46 -10.05 4.64
N GLU A 120 -16.04 -9.35 3.67
CA GLU A 120 -17.24 -9.80 2.96
C GLU A 120 -16.96 -11.06 2.13
N GLU A 121 -15.83 -11.14 1.45
CA GLU A 121 -15.42 -12.33 0.70
C GLU A 121 -15.19 -13.53 1.63
N ILE A 122 -14.45 -13.36 2.72
CA ILE A 122 -14.25 -14.41 3.72
C ILE A 122 -15.61 -14.88 4.27
N ALA A 123 -16.48 -13.96 4.68
CA ALA A 123 -17.79 -14.32 5.23
C ALA A 123 -18.70 -15.02 4.21
N MET A 124 -18.54 -14.73 2.93
CA MET A 124 -19.24 -15.40 1.84
C MET A 124 -18.69 -16.82 1.66
N LEU A 125 -17.38 -16.98 1.61
CA LEU A 125 -16.71 -18.27 1.41
C LEU A 125 -16.91 -19.23 2.59
N ASP A 126 -16.93 -18.71 3.81
CA ASP A 126 -17.16 -19.51 5.04
C ASP A 126 -18.58 -20.09 5.17
N ARG A 127 -19.51 -19.70 4.28
CA ARG A 127 -20.88 -20.27 4.26
C ARG A 127 -20.95 -21.66 3.63
N TYR A 128 -19.92 -22.04 2.87
CA TYR A 128 -19.89 -23.27 2.10
C TYR A 128 -18.99 -24.30 2.78
N GLU A 129 -19.45 -25.53 2.84
CA GLU A 129 -18.67 -26.64 3.35
C GLU A 129 -17.73 -27.20 2.26
N LEU A 130 -16.66 -27.85 2.67
CA LEU A 130 -15.77 -28.54 1.75
C LEU A 130 -16.53 -29.60 0.97
N GLY A 131 -16.35 -29.62 -0.34
CA GLY A 131 -17.06 -30.52 -1.26
C GLY A 131 -18.47 -30.08 -1.63
N GLN A 132 -18.98 -28.98 -1.07
CA GLN A 132 -20.29 -28.44 -1.44
C GLN A 132 -20.18 -27.63 -2.73
N TYR A 133 -21.12 -27.87 -3.67
CA TYR A 133 -21.29 -27.06 -4.88
C TYR A 133 -22.06 -25.77 -4.56
N TYR A 134 -21.64 -24.68 -5.19
CA TYR A 134 -22.31 -23.38 -5.11
C TYR A 134 -22.05 -22.54 -6.34
N THR A 135 -22.74 -21.42 -6.47
CA THR A 135 -22.53 -20.47 -7.56
C THR A 135 -22.10 -19.12 -7.05
N ARG A 136 -21.30 -18.41 -7.86
CA ARG A 136 -20.87 -17.03 -7.61
C ARG A 136 -21.05 -16.18 -8.86
N GLU A 137 -21.56 -14.98 -8.68
CA GLU A 137 -21.43 -13.93 -9.68
C GLU A 137 -20.05 -13.30 -9.56
N ILE A 138 -19.25 -13.42 -10.60
CA ILE A 138 -17.90 -12.86 -10.65
C ILE A 138 -17.88 -11.80 -11.76
N SER A 139 -17.42 -10.59 -11.41
CA SER A 139 -17.20 -9.53 -12.41
C SER A 139 -16.00 -9.86 -13.30
N GLN A 140 -15.96 -9.22 -14.47
CA GLN A 140 -14.81 -9.36 -15.38
C GLN A 140 -13.50 -9.05 -14.65
N ARG A 141 -12.52 -9.94 -14.85
CA ARG A 141 -11.18 -9.82 -14.26
C ARG A 141 -10.11 -9.82 -15.35
N CYS A 142 -8.93 -9.35 -15.01
CA CYS A 142 -7.79 -9.33 -15.89
C CYS A 142 -6.65 -10.11 -15.22
N TYR A 143 -6.21 -11.18 -15.87
CA TYR A 143 -5.13 -12.02 -15.37
C TYR A 143 -3.88 -11.86 -16.23
N TYR A 144 -2.72 -11.78 -15.58
CA TYR A 144 -1.45 -12.06 -16.21
C TYR A 144 -1.22 -13.56 -16.16
N VAL A 145 -1.00 -14.20 -17.32
CA VAL A 145 -0.92 -15.65 -17.44
C VAL A 145 0.41 -16.10 -18.01
N ILE A 146 0.91 -17.25 -17.56
CA ILE A 146 2.09 -17.93 -18.11
C ILE A 146 1.69 -19.32 -18.49
N PRO A 147 1.80 -19.72 -19.80
CA PRO A 147 1.55 -21.10 -20.22
C PRO A 147 2.49 -22.05 -19.47
N SER A 148 1.96 -23.13 -18.94
CA SER A 148 2.75 -24.13 -18.22
C SER A 148 2.35 -25.54 -18.62
N LYS A 149 3.35 -26.37 -18.87
CA LYS A 149 3.15 -27.81 -19.15
C LYS A 149 3.22 -28.69 -17.89
N LYS A 150 3.58 -28.12 -16.73
CA LYS A 150 3.86 -28.86 -15.48
C LYS A 150 3.44 -28.09 -14.24
N ILE A 151 2.18 -27.78 -14.13
CA ILE A 151 1.68 -26.86 -13.09
C ILE A 151 1.81 -27.41 -11.66
N ALA A 152 1.50 -28.65 -11.44
CA ALA A 152 1.28 -29.20 -10.09
C ALA A 152 2.55 -29.35 -9.24
N LYS A 153 3.74 -29.16 -9.79
CA LYS A 153 5.02 -29.43 -9.09
C LYS A 153 6.03 -28.27 -9.10
N ASP A 154 5.74 -27.20 -9.81
CA ASP A 154 6.71 -26.13 -10.04
C ASP A 154 6.44 -24.93 -9.13
N LYS A 155 6.93 -25.02 -7.88
CA LYS A 155 6.87 -23.92 -6.91
C LYS A 155 7.62 -22.66 -7.39
N GLU A 156 8.61 -22.85 -8.25
CA GLU A 156 9.42 -21.78 -8.82
C GLU A 156 8.61 -20.98 -9.84
N ALA A 157 7.82 -21.66 -10.67
CA ALA A 157 6.92 -21.03 -11.64
C ALA A 157 5.83 -20.18 -10.96
N VAL A 158 5.28 -20.61 -9.81
CA VAL A 158 4.35 -19.81 -9.00
C VAL A 158 5.02 -18.55 -8.49
N GLY A 159 6.29 -18.64 -8.05
CA GLY A 159 7.07 -17.46 -7.65
C GLY A 159 7.27 -16.49 -8.80
N ILE A 160 7.55 -16.99 -10.00
CA ILE A 160 7.72 -16.19 -11.23
C ILE A 160 6.43 -15.47 -11.58
N VAL A 161 5.27 -16.14 -11.56
CA VAL A 161 3.98 -15.49 -11.84
C VAL A 161 3.68 -14.37 -10.86
N LYS A 162 3.94 -14.58 -9.57
CA LYS A 162 3.77 -13.53 -8.55
C LYS A 162 4.69 -12.33 -8.75
N ALA A 163 5.93 -12.56 -9.18
CA ALA A 163 6.94 -11.53 -9.37
C ALA A 163 6.84 -10.84 -10.74
N SER A 164 6.27 -11.51 -11.75
CA SER A 164 6.28 -11.03 -13.13
C SER A 164 5.64 -9.65 -13.32
N PRO A 165 4.52 -9.28 -12.70
CA PRO A 165 3.99 -7.93 -12.80
C PRO A 165 4.98 -6.87 -12.30
N HIS A 166 5.75 -7.17 -11.24
CA HIS A 166 6.78 -6.27 -10.70
C HIS A 166 7.99 -6.14 -11.63
N LEU A 167 8.35 -7.20 -12.35
CA LEU A 167 9.47 -7.19 -13.29
C LEU A 167 9.18 -6.32 -14.52
N TYR A 168 7.92 -6.28 -14.95
CA TYR A 168 7.50 -5.53 -16.15
C TYR A 168 6.93 -4.14 -15.85
N CYS A 169 6.62 -3.86 -14.58
CA CYS A 169 6.07 -2.60 -14.12
C CYS A 169 6.90 -2.07 -12.96
N PRO A 170 7.78 -1.08 -13.18
CA PRO A 170 8.57 -0.45 -12.14
C PRO A 170 7.69 0.01 -10.97
N GLU A 171 8.19 -0.08 -9.75
CA GLU A 171 7.49 0.24 -8.48
C GLU A 171 6.76 1.59 -8.49
N ASN A 172 7.23 2.55 -9.27
CA ASN A 172 6.63 3.87 -9.42
C ASN A 172 5.26 3.87 -10.13
N TYR A 173 4.87 2.77 -10.77
CA TYR A 173 3.57 2.63 -11.45
C TYR A 173 2.50 1.94 -10.60
N PHE A 174 2.86 1.38 -9.44
CA PHE A 174 1.96 0.64 -8.56
C PHE A 174 2.05 1.07 -7.09
N PRO A 175 1.91 2.35 -6.74
CA PRO A 175 1.73 2.73 -5.33
C PRO A 175 0.49 2.05 -4.73
N GLU A 176 -0.46 1.64 -5.57
CA GLU A 176 -1.68 0.92 -5.21
C GLU A 176 -1.47 -0.59 -5.01
N PHE A 177 -0.35 -1.14 -5.43
CA PHE A 177 -0.04 -2.58 -5.36
C PHE A 177 0.21 -3.08 -3.92
N LEU A 178 0.49 -2.19 -2.98
CA LEU A 178 0.62 -2.57 -1.57
C LEU A 178 -0.66 -3.19 -1.01
N PHE A 179 -1.83 -2.79 -1.53
CA PHE A 179 -3.13 -3.36 -1.18
C PHE A 179 -3.53 -4.54 -2.08
N SER A 180 -2.80 -4.80 -3.16
CA SER A 180 -3.07 -5.88 -4.10
C SER A 180 -2.38 -7.21 -3.72
N ARG A 181 -1.76 -7.32 -2.55
CA ARG A 181 -1.14 -8.56 -2.05
C ARG A 181 -2.11 -9.74 -1.93
N PHE A 182 -3.40 -9.46 -2.02
CA PHE A 182 -4.49 -10.44 -1.95
C PHE A 182 -5.19 -10.69 -3.29
N LEU A 183 -4.62 -10.21 -4.40
CA LEU A 183 -5.10 -10.59 -5.72
C LEU A 183 -4.99 -12.12 -5.87
N GLU A 184 -5.96 -12.68 -6.53
CA GLU A 184 -5.96 -14.12 -6.81
C GLU A 184 -4.72 -14.50 -7.61
N TYR A 185 -4.16 -15.62 -7.25
CA TYR A 185 -3.13 -16.30 -8.03
C TYR A 185 -3.34 -17.81 -7.91
N GLY A 186 -3.04 -18.53 -8.97
CA GLY A 186 -3.27 -19.96 -8.99
C GLY A 186 -3.03 -20.56 -10.36
N VAL A 187 -3.86 -21.54 -10.66
CA VAL A 187 -3.82 -22.28 -11.92
C VAL A 187 -5.13 -22.07 -12.68
N LEU A 188 -5.02 -21.98 -14.00
CA LEU A 188 -6.13 -21.85 -14.92
C LEU A 188 -5.97 -22.86 -16.04
N TYR A 189 -7.03 -23.59 -16.35
CA TYR A 189 -7.10 -24.47 -17.49
C TYR A 189 -8.13 -23.95 -18.49
N GLU A 190 -7.68 -23.70 -19.71
CA GLU A 190 -8.55 -23.36 -20.81
C GLU A 190 -8.85 -24.66 -21.60
N TYR A 191 -10.10 -25.10 -21.56
CA TYR A 191 -10.59 -26.24 -22.30
C TYR A 191 -11.14 -25.75 -23.62
N THR A 192 -10.71 -26.38 -24.70
CA THR A 192 -11.16 -26.11 -26.07
C THR A 192 -11.33 -27.42 -26.83
N LYS A 193 -11.92 -27.38 -28.03
CA LYS A 193 -12.00 -28.55 -28.93
C LYS A 193 -10.64 -29.12 -29.31
N GLU A 194 -9.58 -28.29 -29.24
CA GLU A 194 -8.21 -28.70 -29.61
C GLU A 194 -7.47 -29.35 -28.44
N GLY A 195 -8.01 -29.25 -27.23
CA GLY A 195 -7.42 -29.80 -26.00
C GLY A 195 -7.44 -28.83 -24.82
N VAL A 196 -6.61 -29.12 -23.82
CA VAL A 196 -6.53 -28.39 -22.59
C VAL A 196 -5.19 -27.64 -22.52
N GLN A 197 -5.26 -26.30 -22.35
CA GLN A 197 -4.08 -25.48 -22.19
C GLN A 197 -4.00 -24.98 -20.72
N PRO A 198 -2.99 -25.43 -19.96
CA PRO A 198 -2.77 -24.99 -18.60
C PRO A 198 -1.96 -23.69 -18.53
N PHE A 199 -2.34 -22.83 -17.58
CA PHE A 199 -1.66 -21.58 -17.26
C PHE A 199 -1.47 -21.43 -15.75
N LEU A 200 -0.40 -20.76 -15.36
CA LEU A 200 -0.29 -20.10 -14.07
C LEU A 200 -0.81 -18.67 -14.22
N PHE A 201 -1.51 -18.15 -13.24
CA PHE A 201 -2.03 -16.80 -13.30
C PHE A 201 -1.82 -16.00 -12.02
N THR A 202 -1.80 -14.68 -12.17
CA THR A 202 -2.01 -13.71 -11.10
C THR A 202 -2.99 -12.66 -11.59
N GLU A 203 -3.93 -12.30 -10.73
CA GLU A 203 -4.89 -11.23 -11.01
C GLU A 203 -4.16 -9.90 -11.09
N LEU A 204 -4.59 -9.05 -12.02
CA LEU A 204 -4.14 -7.67 -12.14
C LEU A 204 -5.16 -6.72 -11.48
N PRO A 205 -4.73 -5.59 -10.92
CA PRO A 205 -5.64 -4.62 -10.34
C PRO A 205 -6.71 -4.16 -11.33
N PRO A 206 -7.97 -3.98 -10.89
CA PRO A 206 -9.08 -3.61 -11.78
C PRO A 206 -8.89 -2.28 -12.51
N ASN A 207 -8.05 -1.39 -11.97
CA ASN A 207 -7.77 -0.07 -12.53
C ASN A 207 -6.37 0.03 -13.14
N ILE A 208 -5.81 -1.11 -13.59
CA ILE A 208 -4.50 -1.10 -14.26
C ILE A 208 -4.52 -0.19 -15.48
N SER A 209 -3.56 0.72 -15.57
CA SER A 209 -3.47 1.66 -16.68
C SER A 209 -3.36 0.94 -18.03
N PRO A 210 -4.11 1.37 -19.07
CA PRO A 210 -3.98 0.83 -20.43
C PRO A 210 -2.54 0.89 -20.97
N LYS A 211 -1.73 1.88 -20.54
CA LYS A 211 -0.31 1.96 -20.89
C LYS A 211 0.52 0.81 -20.34
N ILE A 212 0.09 0.20 -19.25
CA ILE A 212 0.75 -0.95 -18.63
C ILE A 212 0.28 -2.22 -19.30
N THR A 213 -1.03 -2.39 -19.47
CA THR A 213 -1.59 -3.58 -20.13
C THR A 213 -1.07 -3.73 -21.55
N SER A 214 -0.85 -2.64 -22.30
CA SER A 214 -0.27 -2.69 -23.64
C SER A 214 1.18 -3.20 -23.70
N LYS A 215 1.91 -3.17 -22.59
CA LYS A 215 3.28 -3.68 -22.48
C LYS A 215 3.34 -5.15 -22.02
N LEU A 216 2.27 -5.65 -21.42
CA LEU A 216 2.17 -7.04 -20.97
C LEU A 216 1.66 -7.91 -22.09
N LYS A 217 2.46 -8.88 -22.55
CA LYS A 217 2.12 -9.75 -23.68
C LYS A 217 1.15 -10.88 -23.34
N ASN A 218 1.05 -11.25 -22.06
CA ASN A 218 0.34 -12.45 -21.62
C ASN A 218 -0.83 -12.06 -20.71
N ILE A 219 -1.77 -11.31 -21.26
CA ILE A 219 -2.99 -10.92 -20.54
C ILE A 219 -4.15 -11.76 -21.04
N MET A 220 -4.92 -12.30 -20.11
CA MET A 220 -6.19 -12.98 -20.34
C MET A 220 -7.31 -12.25 -19.64
N ILE A 221 -8.36 -11.95 -20.38
CA ILE A 221 -9.60 -11.38 -19.83
C ILE A 221 -10.49 -12.54 -19.40
N ILE A 222 -10.82 -12.57 -18.13
CA ILE A 222 -11.71 -13.55 -17.52
C ILE A 222 -13.11 -12.96 -17.55
N PRO A 223 -14.09 -13.63 -18.19
CA PRO A 223 -15.42 -13.10 -18.41
C PRO A 223 -16.17 -12.87 -17.10
N ALA A 224 -17.05 -11.87 -17.09
CA ALA A 224 -18.06 -11.74 -16.03
C ALA A 224 -19.15 -12.80 -16.24
N GLY A 225 -19.70 -13.33 -15.15
CA GLY A 225 -20.80 -14.28 -15.21
C GLY A 225 -20.96 -15.09 -13.94
N THR A 226 -21.86 -16.09 -14.04
CA THR A 226 -22.12 -17.06 -12.98
C THR A 226 -21.12 -18.20 -13.07
N TYR A 227 -20.30 -18.36 -12.04
CA TYR A 227 -19.34 -19.45 -11.90
C TYR A 227 -19.91 -20.55 -11.03
N HIS A 228 -19.73 -21.81 -11.44
CA HIS A 228 -19.97 -22.97 -10.59
C HIS A 228 -18.69 -23.29 -9.83
N CYS A 229 -18.81 -23.40 -8.51
CA CYS A 229 -17.68 -23.46 -7.59
C CYS A 229 -17.76 -24.64 -6.64
N ILE A 230 -16.61 -25.11 -6.17
CA ILE A 230 -16.45 -26.08 -5.09
C ILE A 230 -15.18 -25.77 -4.30
N GLN A 231 -15.22 -25.99 -2.99
CA GLN A 231 -14.05 -25.81 -2.12
C GLN A 231 -13.44 -27.15 -1.73
N ASN A 232 -12.12 -27.28 -1.79
CA ASN A 232 -11.39 -28.51 -1.49
C ASN A 232 -10.05 -28.24 -0.80
N GLU A 233 -9.58 -29.19 0.03
CA GLU A 233 -8.23 -29.12 0.64
C GLU A 233 -7.11 -29.50 -0.35
N LYS A 234 -7.41 -30.14 -1.46
CA LYS A 234 -6.44 -30.55 -2.47
C LYS A 234 -6.83 -29.99 -3.83
N SER A 235 -5.84 -29.71 -4.66
CA SER A 235 -6.08 -29.28 -6.04
C SER A 235 -6.83 -30.38 -6.81
N GLN A 236 -7.87 -29.97 -7.52
CA GLN A 236 -8.71 -30.82 -8.38
C GLN A 236 -8.88 -30.24 -9.79
N ILE A 237 -8.05 -29.26 -10.17
CA ILE A 237 -8.15 -28.56 -11.46
C ILE A 237 -8.13 -29.53 -12.67
N GLU A 238 -7.33 -30.61 -12.60
CA GLU A 238 -7.24 -31.62 -13.69
C GLU A 238 -8.53 -32.39 -13.87
N GLN A 239 -9.38 -32.45 -12.84
CA GLN A 239 -10.67 -33.18 -12.85
C GLN A 239 -11.87 -32.23 -13.03
N ALA A 240 -11.62 -30.95 -13.36
CA ALA A 240 -12.67 -29.94 -13.44
C ALA A 240 -13.81 -30.36 -14.42
N GLY A 241 -13.48 -30.95 -15.56
CA GLY A 241 -14.47 -31.41 -16.52
C GLY A 241 -15.38 -32.54 -16.00
N GLU A 242 -14.85 -33.42 -15.14
CA GLU A 242 -15.62 -34.52 -14.53
C GLU A 242 -16.47 -33.95 -13.37
N ILE A 243 -15.86 -33.15 -12.49
CA ILE A 243 -16.49 -32.57 -11.30
C ILE A 243 -17.71 -31.72 -11.69
N PHE A 244 -17.58 -30.92 -12.76
CA PHE A 244 -18.63 -29.99 -13.20
C PHE A 244 -19.40 -30.49 -14.45
N SER A 245 -19.34 -31.78 -14.78
CA SER A 245 -19.94 -32.35 -15.99
C SER A 245 -21.43 -32.02 -16.15
N GLU A 246 -22.20 -32.01 -15.06
CA GLU A 246 -23.63 -31.66 -15.05
C GLU A 246 -23.88 -30.21 -15.43
N TYR A 247 -22.98 -29.29 -15.02
CA TYR A 247 -23.11 -27.83 -15.22
C TYR A 247 -22.56 -27.40 -16.59
N LEU A 248 -21.65 -28.18 -17.16
CA LEU A 248 -21.06 -27.89 -18.46
C LEU A 248 -21.97 -28.26 -19.64
N HIS A 249 -23.05 -29.02 -19.39
CA HIS A 249 -24.05 -29.40 -20.39
C HIS A 249 -23.45 -29.95 -21.71
N GLY A 250 -22.30 -30.61 -21.61
CA GLY A 250 -21.58 -31.16 -22.78
C GLY A 250 -20.77 -30.08 -23.55
N SER A 251 -20.57 -28.90 -22.99
CA SER A 251 -19.71 -27.88 -23.60
C SER A 251 -18.26 -28.36 -23.65
N GLU A 252 -17.67 -28.28 -24.85
CA GLU A 252 -16.26 -28.61 -25.08
C GLU A 252 -15.32 -27.41 -24.82
N SER A 253 -15.88 -26.24 -24.53
CA SER A 253 -15.09 -25.00 -24.29
C SER A 253 -15.53 -24.34 -23.00
N PHE A 254 -14.63 -24.28 -22.04
CA PHE A 254 -14.83 -23.62 -20.73
C PHE A 254 -13.51 -23.25 -20.07
N LEU A 255 -13.56 -22.36 -19.10
CA LEU A 255 -12.44 -22.04 -18.22
C LEU A 255 -12.63 -22.72 -16.87
N ALA A 256 -11.56 -23.37 -16.38
CA ALA A 256 -11.47 -23.84 -15.02
C ALA A 256 -10.36 -23.07 -14.29
N ILE A 257 -10.66 -22.51 -13.15
CA ILE A 257 -9.75 -21.65 -12.36
C ILE A 257 -9.69 -22.20 -10.95
N GLU A 258 -8.48 -22.43 -10.45
CA GLU A 258 -8.28 -22.86 -9.08
C GLU A 258 -7.26 -21.98 -8.37
N ASN A 259 -7.65 -21.45 -7.22
CA ASN A 259 -6.80 -20.64 -6.37
C ASN A 259 -7.03 -20.99 -4.90
N SER A 260 -6.00 -20.78 -4.09
CA SER A 260 -6.15 -20.86 -2.64
C SER A 260 -6.96 -19.66 -2.14
N ILE A 261 -7.94 -19.91 -1.30
CA ILE A 261 -8.82 -18.90 -0.72
C ILE A 261 -8.49 -18.68 0.76
N PHE A 262 -8.75 -17.48 1.23
CA PHE A 262 -8.66 -17.14 2.64
C PHE A 262 -10.03 -17.37 3.28
N THR A 263 -10.07 -18.23 4.30
CA THR A 263 -11.23 -18.47 5.14
C THR A 263 -11.00 -17.82 6.50
N GLY A 264 -12.03 -17.67 7.30
CA GLY A 264 -11.93 -17.11 8.66
C GLY A 264 -10.96 -17.87 9.56
N SER A 265 -10.69 -19.15 9.22
CA SER A 265 -9.71 -20.02 9.89
C SER A 265 -8.69 -20.58 8.90
N PHE A 266 -7.80 -19.73 8.40
CA PHE A 266 -6.81 -20.12 7.41
C PHE A 266 -5.66 -20.92 8.02
N LYS A 267 -5.43 -22.14 7.53
CA LYS A 267 -4.32 -23.01 7.94
C LYS A 267 -3.21 -22.97 6.88
N LEU A 268 -2.03 -22.50 7.21
CA LEU A 268 -0.89 -22.38 6.29
C LEU A 268 -0.45 -23.68 5.65
N ASN A 269 -0.59 -24.80 6.37
CA ASN A 269 -0.20 -26.14 5.91
C ASN A 269 -1.31 -26.93 5.21
N LYS A 270 -2.54 -26.39 5.23
CA LYS A 270 -3.72 -26.97 4.59
C LYS A 270 -4.59 -25.84 4.03
N PRO A 271 -4.15 -25.15 2.98
CA PRO A 271 -4.97 -24.13 2.36
C PRO A 271 -6.22 -24.77 1.76
N VAL A 272 -7.33 -24.06 1.83
CA VAL A 272 -8.53 -24.39 1.09
C VAL A 272 -8.39 -23.79 -0.30
N ASN A 273 -8.70 -24.55 -1.33
CA ASN A 273 -8.73 -24.11 -2.71
C ASN A 273 -10.18 -23.99 -3.18
N GLU A 274 -10.49 -22.94 -3.92
CA GLU A 274 -11.71 -22.81 -4.68
C GLU A 274 -11.43 -23.19 -6.13
N LEU A 275 -12.09 -24.24 -6.60
CA LEU A 275 -12.16 -24.59 -8.02
C LEU A 275 -13.46 -24.03 -8.58
N LYS A 276 -13.37 -23.28 -9.65
CA LYS A 276 -14.51 -22.58 -10.29
C LYS A 276 -14.45 -22.74 -11.80
N VAL A 277 -15.61 -22.92 -12.42
CA VAL A 277 -15.75 -23.06 -13.88
C VAL A 277 -16.77 -22.09 -14.42
N ILE A 278 -16.54 -21.64 -15.65
CA ILE A 278 -17.49 -20.89 -16.47
C ILE A 278 -17.45 -21.42 -17.90
N VAL A 279 -18.61 -21.53 -18.52
CA VAL A 279 -18.74 -21.88 -19.93
C VAL A 279 -18.47 -20.64 -20.78
N ASN A 280 -17.60 -20.76 -21.79
CA ASN A 280 -17.25 -19.67 -22.71
C ASN A 280 -18.35 -19.45 -23.77
#